data_b21e1d4b62a53d1142330af1d9fcb14a
#
_entry.id   b21e1d4b62a53d1142330af1d9fcb14a
#
_cell.length_a   1.000
_cell.length_b   1.000
_cell.length_c   1.000
_cell.angle_alpha   90.00
_cell.angle_beta   90.00
_cell.angle_gamma   90.00
#
_symmetry.space_group_name_H-M   'P 1'
#
loop_
_entity.id
_entity.type
_entity.pdbx_description
1 polymer ?
#
loop_
_entity_poly.entity_id
_entity_poly.type
_entity_poly.pdbx_seq_one_letter_code
_entity_poly.pdbx_strand_id
1 'polypeptide(L)'
;MDEYRFPNKKAVEDQKENLFDADLSNMNLGEADLSGAQLALANLIGARLSGANLSNAVLSNADLRDARLFSTDLSGAIITEADLDGANFLGAYFCNTDLSESSLIGANLSEADLSGENLSHADLRDAQLVCADLSEADLIGADLFAANLMGAKLEHVDLRGANLRCQNLDDLKSRGARID
;
A
#
# COMPACT_ATOMS: atom_id res chain seq x y z
N MET A 1 -12.65 16.11 9.41
CA MET A 1 -12.01 16.89 8.32
C MET A 1 -11.60 18.27 8.84
N ASP A 2 -10.32 18.59 8.73
CA ASP A 2 -9.77 19.89 9.20
C ASP A 2 -10.09 21.02 8.19
N GLU A 3 -11.36 21.25 7.92
CA GLU A 3 -11.83 22.19 6.88
C GLU A 3 -11.28 23.61 7.02
N TYR A 4 -11.00 24.04 8.25
CA TYR A 4 -10.42 25.37 8.52
C TYR A 4 -8.91 25.40 8.24
N ARG A 5 -8.20 24.29 8.44
CA ARG A 5 -6.77 24.19 8.22
C ARG A 5 -6.45 23.85 6.74
N PHE A 6 -7.23 22.95 6.17
CA PHE A 6 -7.03 22.43 4.81
C PHE A 6 -8.29 22.62 3.95
N PRO A 7 -8.62 23.85 3.54
CA PRO A 7 -9.84 24.13 2.79
C PRO A 7 -9.81 23.55 1.37
N ASN A 8 -8.65 23.18 0.86
CA ASN A 8 -8.49 22.61 -0.49
C ASN A 8 -7.13 21.92 -0.65
N LYS A 9 -6.95 21.26 -1.78
CA LYS A 9 -5.71 20.57 -2.15
C LYS A 9 -4.46 21.45 -2.02
N LYS A 10 -4.53 22.69 -2.50
CA LYS A 10 -3.38 23.60 -2.45
C LYS A 10 -2.91 23.91 -1.02
N ALA A 11 -3.84 24.05 -0.09
CA ALA A 11 -3.51 24.27 1.33
C ALA A 11 -2.82 23.03 1.95
N VAL A 12 -3.16 21.82 1.48
CA VAL A 12 -2.48 20.58 1.91
C VAL A 12 -1.06 20.53 1.33
N GLU A 13 -0.90 20.79 0.04
CA GLU A 13 0.42 20.81 -0.62
C GLU A 13 1.35 21.86 0.02
N ASP A 14 0.86 23.04 0.31
CA ASP A 14 1.65 24.13 0.93
C ASP A 14 2.09 23.81 2.37
N GLN A 15 1.44 22.85 3.02
CA GLN A 15 1.72 22.46 4.40
C GLN A 15 2.22 20.99 4.51
N LYS A 16 2.67 20.38 3.44
CA LYS A 16 3.00 18.94 3.41
C LYS A 16 4.03 18.50 4.45
N GLU A 17 4.88 19.39 4.92
CA GLU A 17 5.84 19.15 6.02
C GLU A 17 5.17 19.10 7.41
N ASN A 18 3.87 19.37 7.50
CA ASN A 18 3.15 19.50 8.77
C ASN A 18 1.74 18.91 8.70
N LEU A 19 1.63 17.68 8.17
CA LEU A 19 0.38 16.93 8.06
C LEU A 19 0.27 15.79 9.08
N PHE A 20 1.15 15.77 10.07
CA PHE A 20 1.09 14.81 11.17
C PHE A 20 -0.27 14.88 11.87
N ASP A 21 -0.95 13.75 12.05
CA ASP A 21 -2.28 13.62 12.67
C ASP A 21 -3.37 14.49 12.00
N ALA A 22 -3.17 14.88 10.73
CA ALA A 22 -4.13 15.72 10.01
C ALA A 22 -5.37 14.94 9.59
N ASP A 23 -6.56 15.54 9.70
CA ASP A 23 -7.78 14.98 9.12
C ASP A 23 -7.97 15.44 7.65
N LEU A 24 -7.61 14.58 6.74
CA LEU A 24 -7.72 14.75 5.29
C LEU A 24 -8.76 13.80 4.68
N SER A 25 -9.65 13.25 5.52
CA SER A 25 -10.63 12.26 5.11
C SER A 25 -11.56 12.78 4.00
N ASN A 26 -11.81 11.92 3.01
CA ASN A 26 -12.63 12.21 1.83
C ASN A 26 -12.16 13.40 0.97
N MET A 27 -11.01 14.01 1.24
CA MET A 27 -10.50 15.11 0.43
C MET A 27 -10.17 14.67 -1.00
N ASN A 28 -10.37 15.59 -1.93
CA ASN A 28 -9.90 15.41 -3.30
C ASN A 28 -8.46 15.93 -3.40
N LEU A 29 -7.51 15.01 -3.35
CA LEU A 29 -6.07 15.22 -3.44
C LEU A 29 -5.50 14.62 -4.76
N GLY A 30 -6.35 14.38 -5.75
CA GLY A 30 -5.91 13.85 -7.05
C GLY A 30 -4.84 14.76 -7.67
N GLU A 31 -3.77 14.14 -8.19
CA GLU A 31 -2.62 14.84 -8.78
C GLU A 31 -1.91 15.83 -7.83
N ALA A 32 -2.11 15.72 -6.50
CA ALA A 32 -1.42 16.56 -5.53
C ALA A 32 0.08 16.24 -5.48
N ASP A 33 0.92 17.26 -5.30
CA ASP A 33 2.33 17.05 -4.92
C ASP A 33 2.47 16.95 -3.40
N LEU A 34 2.48 15.73 -2.91
CA LEU A 34 2.69 15.37 -1.51
C LEU A 34 4.05 14.65 -1.32
N SER A 35 4.99 14.88 -2.24
CA SER A 35 6.32 14.28 -2.13
C SER A 35 7.01 14.70 -0.84
N GLY A 36 7.53 13.71 -0.08
CA GLY A 36 8.14 13.92 1.23
C GLY A 36 7.19 14.35 2.35
N ALA A 37 5.87 14.33 2.11
CA ALA A 37 4.88 14.79 3.08
C ALA A 37 4.97 14.02 4.42
N GLN A 38 4.79 14.74 5.53
CA GLN A 38 4.77 14.15 6.88
C GLN A 38 3.32 13.83 7.27
N LEU A 39 2.85 12.64 6.88
CA LEU A 39 1.47 12.17 7.01
C LEU A 39 1.31 11.09 8.10
N ALA A 40 2.31 10.92 8.98
CA ALA A 40 2.18 9.93 10.04
C ALA A 40 0.95 10.21 10.93
N LEU A 41 0.19 9.17 11.26
CA LEU A 41 -1.08 9.22 11.98
C LEU A 41 -2.22 9.97 11.26
N ALA A 42 -2.02 10.47 10.03
CA ALA A 42 -3.06 11.23 9.33
C ALA A 42 -4.27 10.34 9.00
N ASN A 43 -5.45 10.94 9.08
CA ASN A 43 -6.71 10.34 8.63
C ASN A 43 -6.94 10.68 7.14
N LEU A 44 -6.76 9.69 6.27
CA LEU A 44 -6.96 9.75 4.83
C LEU A 44 -8.11 8.85 4.36
N ILE A 45 -9.02 8.44 5.27
CA ILE A 45 -10.14 7.55 4.94
C ILE A 45 -10.91 8.10 3.74
N GLY A 46 -11.07 7.27 2.71
CA GLY A 46 -11.82 7.64 1.51
C GLY A 46 -11.22 8.78 0.69
N ALA A 47 -10.00 9.25 1.00
CA ALA A 47 -9.33 10.31 0.25
C ALA A 47 -9.12 9.88 -1.22
N ARG A 48 -9.22 10.85 -2.12
CA ARG A 48 -8.97 10.65 -3.55
C ARG A 48 -7.57 11.13 -3.87
N LEU A 49 -6.64 10.18 -4.00
CA LEU A 49 -5.21 10.42 -4.22
C LEU A 49 -4.76 9.99 -5.63
N SER A 50 -5.72 9.71 -6.53
CA SER A 50 -5.38 9.20 -7.86
C SER A 50 -4.42 10.14 -8.60
N GLY A 51 -3.29 9.57 -9.08
CA GLY A 51 -2.23 10.33 -9.75
C GLY A 51 -1.44 11.27 -8.85
N ALA A 52 -1.65 11.25 -7.54
CA ALA A 52 -0.85 12.06 -6.61
C ALA A 52 0.59 11.56 -6.53
N ASN A 53 1.51 12.47 -6.22
CA ASN A 53 2.89 12.15 -5.91
C ASN A 53 3.05 12.09 -4.38
N LEU A 54 3.20 10.89 -3.84
CA LEU A 54 3.50 10.58 -2.43
C LEU A 54 4.92 10.04 -2.26
N SER A 55 5.80 10.26 -3.25
CA SER A 55 7.16 9.75 -3.19
C SER A 55 7.90 10.26 -1.95
N ASN A 56 8.58 9.34 -1.24
CA ASN A 56 9.28 9.59 0.02
C ASN A 56 8.38 10.14 1.16
N ALA A 57 7.07 10.04 1.05
CA ALA A 57 6.16 10.45 2.13
C ALA A 57 6.27 9.50 3.34
N VAL A 58 6.03 10.02 4.54
CA VAL A 58 5.95 9.25 5.78
C VAL A 58 4.48 9.10 6.14
N LEU A 59 3.97 7.87 6.02
CA LEU A 59 2.57 7.49 6.23
C LEU A 59 2.43 6.47 7.38
N SER A 60 3.46 6.33 8.22
CA SER A 60 3.43 5.35 9.31
C SER A 60 2.21 5.55 10.21
N ASN A 61 1.48 4.46 10.49
CA ASN A 61 0.25 4.48 11.29
C ASN A 61 -0.86 5.39 10.72
N ALA A 62 -0.81 5.79 9.46
CA ALA A 62 -1.89 6.55 8.82
C ALA A 62 -3.10 5.65 8.51
N ASP A 63 -4.29 6.23 8.50
CA ASP A 63 -5.53 5.55 8.14
C ASP A 63 -5.94 5.92 6.71
N LEU A 64 -5.71 5.00 5.78
CA LEU A 64 -6.04 5.16 4.35
C LEU A 64 -7.18 4.22 3.92
N ARG A 65 -8.01 3.75 4.85
CA ARG A 65 -9.12 2.85 4.49
C ARG A 65 -9.97 3.43 3.37
N ASP A 66 -10.31 2.58 2.40
CA ASP A 66 -11.11 2.94 1.23
C ASP A 66 -10.54 4.10 0.38
N ALA A 67 -9.28 4.49 0.59
CA ALA A 67 -8.63 5.54 -0.20
C ALA A 67 -8.44 5.10 -1.66
N ARG A 68 -8.48 6.06 -2.57
CA ARG A 68 -8.29 5.84 -4.01
C ARG A 68 -6.90 6.29 -4.43
N LEU A 69 -5.99 5.33 -4.58
CA LEU A 69 -4.58 5.55 -4.91
C LEU A 69 -4.24 5.06 -6.34
N PHE A 70 -5.20 5.10 -7.23
CA PHE A 70 -4.98 4.70 -8.63
C PHE A 70 -3.86 5.50 -9.28
N SER A 71 -2.87 4.82 -9.85
CA SER A 71 -1.68 5.44 -10.47
C SER A 71 -0.93 6.44 -9.58
N THR A 72 -0.99 6.28 -8.27
CA THR A 72 -0.26 7.11 -7.30
C THR A 72 1.21 6.68 -7.26
N ASP A 73 2.12 7.66 -7.19
CA ASP A 73 3.54 7.40 -6.94
C ASP A 73 3.80 7.34 -5.43
N LEU A 74 4.15 6.16 -4.93
CA LEU A 74 4.51 5.87 -3.53
C LEU A 74 5.99 5.54 -3.39
N SER A 75 6.80 5.79 -4.42
CA SER A 75 8.21 5.40 -4.43
C SER A 75 8.97 5.97 -3.24
N GLY A 76 9.64 5.11 -2.49
CA GLY A 76 10.37 5.48 -1.27
C GLY A 76 9.49 5.86 -0.08
N ALA A 77 8.18 5.70 -0.16
CA ALA A 77 7.29 5.99 0.96
C ALA A 77 7.46 4.99 2.11
N ILE A 78 7.26 5.45 3.34
CA ILE A 78 7.23 4.63 4.56
C ILE A 78 5.78 4.50 5.00
N ILE A 79 5.20 3.29 4.84
CA ILE A 79 3.77 3.03 5.09
C ILE A 79 3.60 1.95 6.17
N THR A 80 4.57 1.91 7.08
CA THR A 80 4.60 0.90 8.15
C THR A 80 3.42 1.02 9.11
N GLU A 81 2.84 -0.10 9.54
CA GLU A 81 1.73 -0.13 10.51
C GLU A 81 0.50 0.70 10.08
N ALA A 82 0.36 1.06 8.78
CA ALA A 82 -0.78 1.82 8.28
C ALA A 82 -2.01 0.92 8.05
N ASP A 83 -3.19 1.51 8.13
CA ASP A 83 -4.45 0.84 7.78
C ASP A 83 -4.85 1.21 6.33
N LEU A 84 -4.71 0.24 5.43
CA LEU A 84 -4.95 0.37 3.99
C LEU A 84 -6.13 -0.52 3.55
N ASP A 85 -6.99 -0.95 4.48
CA ASP A 85 -8.07 -1.87 4.19
C ASP A 85 -9.00 -1.32 3.10
N GLY A 86 -9.29 -2.12 2.11
CA GLY A 86 -10.14 -1.74 0.99
C GLY A 86 -9.58 -0.66 0.06
N ALA A 87 -8.36 -0.16 0.31
CA ALA A 87 -7.76 0.85 -0.55
C ALA A 87 -7.51 0.34 -1.97
N ASN A 88 -7.59 1.23 -2.95
CA ASN A 88 -7.40 0.88 -4.36
C ASN A 88 -6.09 1.43 -4.89
N PHE A 89 -5.12 0.53 -5.10
CA PHE A 89 -3.78 0.80 -5.60
C PHE A 89 -3.57 0.38 -7.06
N LEU A 90 -4.63 0.16 -7.82
CA LEU A 90 -4.49 -0.30 -9.21
C LEU A 90 -3.52 0.61 -9.99
N GLY A 91 -2.42 0.02 -10.49
CA GLY A 91 -1.39 0.73 -11.24
C GLY A 91 -0.59 1.76 -10.41
N ALA A 92 -0.58 1.67 -9.08
CA ALA A 92 0.30 2.47 -8.23
C ALA A 92 1.76 1.98 -8.31
N TYR A 93 2.70 2.89 -8.04
CA TYR A 93 4.15 2.64 -8.07
C TYR A 93 4.70 2.59 -6.64
N PHE A 94 5.42 1.50 -6.31
CA PHE A 94 5.90 1.23 -4.95
C PHE A 94 7.42 1.18 -4.81
N CYS A 95 8.19 1.52 -5.82
CA CYS A 95 9.65 1.35 -5.82
C CYS A 95 10.33 1.81 -4.51
N ASN A 96 10.97 0.90 -3.78
CA ASN A 96 11.58 1.10 -2.45
C ASN A 96 10.57 1.56 -1.37
N THR A 97 9.35 1.06 -1.41
CA THR A 97 8.31 1.35 -0.40
C THR A 97 8.40 0.34 0.75
N ASP A 98 8.24 0.79 1.98
CA ASP A 98 8.10 -0.09 3.14
C ASP A 98 6.63 -0.19 3.58
N LEU A 99 6.03 -1.37 3.38
CA LEU A 99 4.65 -1.72 3.72
C LEU A 99 4.59 -2.71 4.90
N SER A 100 5.71 -2.90 5.61
CA SER A 100 5.76 -3.88 6.70
C SER A 100 4.74 -3.58 7.80
N GLU A 101 4.15 -4.65 8.35
CA GLU A 101 3.16 -4.59 9.43
C GLU A 101 1.86 -3.82 9.09
N SER A 102 1.67 -3.40 7.83
CA SER A 102 0.45 -2.71 7.40
C SER A 102 -0.73 -3.65 7.24
N SER A 103 -1.95 -3.13 7.42
CA SER A 103 -3.18 -3.83 7.05
C SER A 103 -3.61 -3.47 5.63
N LEU A 104 -3.78 -4.50 4.79
CA LEU A 104 -4.17 -4.41 3.38
C LEU A 104 -5.38 -5.32 3.10
N ILE A 105 -6.23 -5.56 4.10
CA ILE A 105 -7.35 -6.49 3.97
C ILE A 105 -8.29 -6.02 2.85
N GLY A 106 -8.50 -6.88 1.87
CA GLY A 106 -9.37 -6.57 0.74
C GLY A 106 -8.87 -5.45 -0.18
N ALA A 107 -7.64 -4.95 0.01
CA ALA A 107 -7.06 -3.94 -0.86
C ALA A 107 -6.91 -4.44 -2.30
N ASN A 108 -7.04 -3.54 -3.27
CA ASN A 108 -6.81 -3.85 -4.68
C ASN A 108 -5.40 -3.43 -5.10
N LEU A 109 -4.52 -4.41 -5.19
CA LEU A 109 -3.12 -4.30 -5.64
C LEU A 109 -2.93 -4.94 -7.04
N SER A 110 -4.03 -5.12 -7.79
CA SER A 110 -3.94 -5.73 -9.13
C SER A 110 -3.03 -4.89 -10.03
N GLU A 111 -2.17 -5.58 -10.79
CA GLU A 111 -1.21 -4.97 -11.71
C GLU A 111 -0.17 -4.05 -11.03
N ALA A 112 -0.10 -4.02 -9.69
CA ALA A 112 0.91 -3.26 -8.98
C ALA A 112 2.31 -3.87 -9.17
N ASP A 113 3.33 -3.01 -9.26
CA ASP A 113 4.73 -3.43 -9.17
C ASP A 113 5.17 -3.33 -7.70
N LEU A 114 5.28 -4.49 -7.06
CA LEU A 114 5.70 -4.69 -5.68
C LEU A 114 7.05 -5.45 -5.63
N SER A 115 7.79 -5.44 -6.74
CA SER A 115 9.01 -6.22 -6.86
C SER A 115 10.11 -5.70 -5.91
N GLY A 116 10.64 -6.59 -5.08
CA GLY A 116 11.66 -6.28 -4.08
C GLY A 116 11.16 -5.50 -2.85
N GLU A 117 9.84 -5.25 -2.74
CA GLU A 117 9.29 -4.43 -1.66
C GLU A 117 9.16 -5.22 -0.34
N ASN A 118 9.18 -4.48 0.77
CA ASN A 118 9.01 -5.04 2.10
C ASN A 118 7.52 -5.06 2.50
N LEU A 119 6.93 -6.25 2.52
CA LEU A 119 5.57 -6.54 3.00
C LEU A 119 5.61 -7.52 4.18
N SER A 120 6.75 -7.61 4.89
CA SER A 120 6.87 -8.54 6.01
C SER A 120 5.83 -8.25 7.09
N HIS A 121 5.18 -9.30 7.57
CA HIS A 121 4.10 -9.24 8.56
C HIS A 121 2.86 -8.43 8.14
N ALA A 122 2.72 -8.05 6.88
CA ALA A 122 1.52 -7.37 6.39
C ALA A 122 0.30 -8.30 6.39
N ASP A 123 -0.88 -7.74 6.65
CA ASP A 123 -2.15 -8.45 6.56
C ASP A 123 -2.76 -8.27 5.17
N LEU A 124 -2.59 -9.24 4.31
CA LEU A 124 -3.07 -9.27 2.91
C LEU A 124 -4.30 -10.16 2.73
N ARG A 125 -5.06 -10.43 3.80
CA ARG A 125 -6.26 -11.26 3.69
C ARG A 125 -7.25 -10.68 2.69
N ASP A 126 -7.78 -11.55 1.84
CA ASP A 126 -8.75 -11.18 0.79
C ASP A 126 -8.22 -10.14 -0.22
N ALA A 127 -6.94 -9.74 -0.18
CA ALA A 127 -6.36 -8.76 -1.10
C ALA A 127 -6.39 -9.27 -2.55
N GLN A 128 -6.58 -8.34 -3.50
CA GLN A 128 -6.53 -8.62 -4.93
C GLN A 128 -5.11 -8.31 -5.45
N LEU A 129 -4.35 -9.34 -5.78
CA LEU A 129 -2.99 -9.28 -6.32
C LEU A 129 -2.93 -9.84 -7.76
N VAL A 130 -4.04 -9.70 -8.48
CA VAL A 130 -4.15 -10.23 -9.85
C VAL A 130 -3.12 -9.56 -10.75
N CYS A 131 -2.25 -10.37 -11.38
CA CYS A 131 -1.17 -9.88 -12.24
C CYS A 131 -0.17 -8.93 -11.57
N ALA A 132 -0.14 -8.82 -10.25
CA ALA A 132 0.88 -8.04 -9.53
C ALA A 132 2.28 -8.65 -9.71
N ASP A 133 3.31 -7.82 -9.70
CA ASP A 133 4.70 -8.27 -9.64
C ASP A 133 5.16 -8.29 -8.19
N LEU A 134 5.37 -9.48 -7.64
CA LEU A 134 5.90 -9.72 -6.28
C LEU A 134 7.31 -10.32 -6.32
N SER A 135 7.97 -10.27 -7.49
CA SER A 135 9.30 -10.85 -7.63
C SER A 135 10.27 -10.26 -6.61
N GLU A 136 11.03 -11.11 -5.92
CA GLU A 136 12.00 -10.71 -4.88
C GLU A 136 11.39 -9.99 -3.65
N ALA A 137 10.06 -9.84 -3.56
CA ALA A 137 9.42 -9.19 -2.42
C ALA A 137 9.61 -9.99 -1.12
N ASP A 138 9.70 -9.30 0.01
CA ASP A 138 9.72 -9.88 1.35
C ASP A 138 8.29 -9.95 1.91
N LEU A 139 7.73 -11.15 2.01
CA LEU A 139 6.43 -11.46 2.58
C LEU A 139 6.56 -12.39 3.80
N ILE A 140 7.73 -12.35 4.49
CA ILE A 140 7.95 -13.16 5.69
C ILE A 140 6.87 -12.87 6.73
N GLY A 141 6.18 -13.90 7.19
CA GLY A 141 5.15 -13.79 8.22
C GLY A 141 3.86 -13.08 7.80
N ALA A 142 3.71 -12.68 6.52
CA ALA A 142 2.49 -12.04 6.02
C ALA A 142 1.27 -12.97 6.07
N ASP A 143 0.06 -12.43 6.19
CA ASP A 143 -1.18 -13.19 6.09
C ASP A 143 -1.80 -13.06 4.69
N LEU A 144 -1.71 -14.12 3.90
CA LEU A 144 -2.27 -14.22 2.55
C LEU A 144 -3.53 -15.11 2.49
N PHE A 145 -4.23 -15.27 3.63
CA PHE A 145 -5.46 -16.04 3.66
C PHE A 145 -6.46 -15.49 2.63
N ALA A 146 -6.91 -16.34 1.71
CA ALA A 146 -7.85 -16.01 0.65
C ALA A 146 -7.41 -14.86 -0.31
N ALA A 147 -6.15 -14.41 -0.27
CA ALA A 147 -5.64 -13.46 -1.25
C ALA A 147 -5.68 -14.04 -2.67
N ASN A 148 -5.98 -13.21 -3.66
CA ASN A 148 -6.07 -13.62 -5.05
C ASN A 148 -4.73 -13.36 -5.78
N LEU A 149 -3.92 -14.39 -5.94
CA LEU A 149 -2.60 -14.35 -6.60
C LEU A 149 -2.65 -14.78 -8.08
N MET A 150 -3.82 -14.71 -8.72
CA MET A 150 -3.97 -15.15 -10.11
C MET A 150 -3.08 -14.32 -11.04
N GLY A 151 -2.16 -14.99 -11.75
CA GLY A 151 -1.25 -14.34 -12.69
C GLY A 151 -0.16 -13.47 -12.05
N ALA A 152 -0.08 -13.37 -10.73
CA ALA A 152 0.99 -12.64 -10.06
C ALA A 152 2.36 -13.28 -10.35
N LYS A 153 3.42 -12.49 -10.51
CA LYS A 153 4.79 -13.00 -10.59
C LYS A 153 5.30 -13.23 -9.16
N LEU A 154 5.99 -14.36 -8.95
CA LEU A 154 6.43 -14.81 -7.62
C LEU A 154 7.90 -15.27 -7.63
N GLU A 155 8.67 -14.88 -8.64
CA GLU A 155 10.06 -15.27 -8.75
C GLU A 155 10.85 -14.77 -7.55
N HIS A 156 11.42 -15.70 -6.78
CA HIS A 156 12.25 -15.43 -5.59
C HIS A 156 11.53 -14.70 -4.44
N VAL A 157 10.19 -14.62 -4.45
CA VAL A 157 9.43 -14.07 -3.31
C VAL A 157 9.70 -14.87 -2.04
N ASP A 158 9.88 -14.21 -0.91
CA ASP A 158 10.09 -14.88 0.38
C ASP A 158 8.77 -14.95 1.17
N LEU A 159 8.18 -16.15 1.23
CA LEU A 159 6.92 -16.45 1.92
C LEU A 159 7.13 -17.27 3.20
N ARG A 160 8.33 -17.29 3.76
CA ARG A 160 8.59 -18.07 4.98
C ARG A 160 7.75 -17.58 6.15
N GLY A 161 7.07 -18.49 6.81
CA GLY A 161 6.20 -18.17 7.93
C GLY A 161 4.88 -17.48 7.56
N ALA A 162 4.61 -17.24 6.28
CA ALA A 162 3.36 -16.63 5.83
C ALA A 162 2.16 -17.57 6.03
N ASN A 163 0.99 -17.02 6.30
CA ASN A 163 -0.27 -17.75 6.30
C ASN A 163 -0.78 -17.95 4.86
N LEU A 164 -0.56 -19.13 4.32
CA LEU A 164 -0.91 -19.50 2.93
C LEU A 164 -2.19 -20.36 2.86
N ARG A 165 -3.07 -20.28 3.86
CA ARG A 165 -4.34 -21.02 3.80
C ARG A 165 -5.15 -20.58 2.57
N CYS A 166 -5.77 -21.53 1.92
CA CYS A 166 -6.48 -21.37 0.64
C CYS A 166 -5.57 -21.17 -0.58
N GLN A 167 -4.24 -21.15 -0.42
CA GLN A 167 -3.31 -21.09 -1.53
C GLN A 167 -2.89 -22.51 -1.98
N ASN A 168 -2.58 -22.65 -3.25
CA ASN A 168 -2.00 -23.88 -3.79
C ASN A 168 -0.47 -23.80 -3.65
N LEU A 169 0.11 -24.48 -2.65
CA LEU A 169 1.54 -24.43 -2.35
C LEU A 169 2.42 -24.96 -3.49
N ASP A 170 1.96 -25.99 -4.22
CA ASP A 170 2.71 -26.53 -5.34
C ASP A 170 2.76 -25.54 -6.51
N ASP A 171 1.67 -24.80 -6.74
CA ASP A 171 1.64 -23.71 -7.72
C ASP A 171 2.61 -22.60 -7.32
N LEU A 172 2.55 -22.12 -6.08
CA LEU A 172 3.44 -21.07 -5.59
C LEU A 172 4.92 -21.45 -5.73
N LYS A 173 5.29 -22.68 -5.31
CA LYS A 173 6.67 -23.19 -5.47
C LYS A 173 7.09 -23.30 -6.93
N SER A 174 6.20 -23.75 -7.81
CA SER A 174 6.49 -23.86 -9.25
C SER A 174 6.74 -22.49 -9.91
N ARG A 175 6.19 -21.42 -9.32
CA ARG A 175 6.35 -20.02 -9.77
C ARG A 175 7.54 -19.32 -9.09
N GLY A 176 8.36 -20.05 -8.33
CA GLY A 176 9.60 -19.57 -7.75
C GLY A 176 9.52 -19.07 -6.32
N ALA A 177 8.35 -19.21 -5.65
CA ALA A 177 8.18 -18.77 -4.26
C ALA A 177 8.99 -19.62 -3.28
N ARG A 178 9.62 -18.97 -2.31
CA ARG A 178 10.34 -19.60 -1.20
C ARG A 178 9.40 -19.68 0.01
N ILE A 179 8.99 -20.90 0.38
CA ILE A 179 7.98 -21.14 1.44
C ILE A 179 8.60 -21.75 2.70
N ASP A 180 9.71 -22.46 2.60
CA ASP A 180 10.36 -23.24 3.67
C ASP A 180 11.67 -22.59 4.12
#